data_80ac6fb5960f79f428a3f5fe4c29c94a
#
_entry.id   80ac6fb5960f79f428a3f5fe4c29c94a
#
_cell.length_a   1.000
_cell.length_b   1.000
_cell.length_c   1.000
_cell.angle_alpha   90.00
_cell.angle_beta   90.00
_cell.angle_gamma   90.00
#
_symmetry.space_group_name_H-M   'P 1'
#
loop_
_entity.id
_entity.type
_entity.pdbx_description
1 polymer ?
#
loop_
_entity_poly.entity_id
_entity_poly.type
_entity_poly.pdbx_seq_one_letter_code
_entity_poly.pdbx_strand_id
1 'polypeptide(L)'
;RPPEAAQALMPFSVLLGEWARVNDEWDRFRTLIDSPSRVLEAIRPGEPYGAFLGGKSVRAAAKAWGVPLIIAMERAYMGVREGDLYPLRRYSWFALRIRHVGRKTKTLEEFGHLAALLDGSRNLGEIVAEGVPLGLVRRYLIRALAQEELTPPGRGWLLRDLLWEAEKEAE
;
A
#
# COMPACT_ATOMS: atom_id res chain seq x y z
N ARG A 1 16.30 15.75 44.87
CA ARG A 1 16.35 16.21 43.49
C ARG A 1 16.73 15.01 42.63
N PRO A 2 15.89 14.59 41.69
CA PRO A 2 16.28 13.58 40.71
C PRO A 2 17.34 14.18 39.78
N PRO A 3 18.33 13.39 39.31
CA PRO A 3 19.31 13.89 38.34
C PRO A 3 18.59 14.21 37.02
N GLU A 4 18.79 15.42 36.52
CA GLU A 4 18.42 15.79 35.17
C GLU A 4 19.11 14.81 34.20
N ALA A 5 18.29 14.02 33.50
CA ALA A 5 18.76 13.23 32.39
C ALA A 5 19.27 14.23 31.32
N ALA A 6 20.58 14.37 31.22
CA ALA A 6 21.21 15.07 30.13
C ALA A 6 20.80 14.33 28.84
N GLN A 7 19.82 14.87 28.12
CA GLN A 7 19.54 14.46 26.76
C GLN A 7 20.80 14.82 25.96
N ALA A 8 21.60 13.83 25.65
CA ALA A 8 22.71 13.98 24.74
C ALA A 8 22.14 14.35 23.36
N LEU A 9 22.18 15.64 23.04
CA LEU A 9 21.87 16.13 21.69
C LEU A 9 22.90 15.52 20.74
N MET A 10 22.46 14.64 19.86
CA MET A 10 23.32 14.13 18.80
C MET A 10 23.84 15.30 17.95
N PRO A 11 25.14 15.34 17.63
CA PRO A 11 25.66 16.34 16.70
C PRO A 11 24.92 16.31 15.37
N PHE A 12 24.62 17.47 14.80
CA PHE A 12 23.88 17.59 13.53
C PHE A 12 24.51 16.81 12.37
N SER A 13 25.86 16.73 12.34
CA SER A 13 26.60 15.92 11.37
C SER A 13 26.31 14.42 11.47
N VAL A 14 26.09 13.90 12.68
CA VAL A 14 25.72 12.50 12.91
C VAL A 14 24.31 12.26 12.43
N LEU A 15 23.36 13.17 12.69
CA LEU A 15 21.99 13.09 12.20
C LEU A 15 21.92 13.11 10.67
N LEU A 16 22.71 13.98 10.01
CA LEU A 16 22.80 14.01 8.55
C LEU A 16 23.38 12.73 7.97
N GLY A 17 24.43 12.17 8.60
CA GLY A 17 25.02 10.90 8.18
C GLY A 17 24.03 9.74 8.30
N GLU A 18 23.28 9.65 9.39
CA GLU A 18 22.24 8.64 9.59
C GLU A 18 21.10 8.80 8.58
N TRP A 19 20.67 10.04 8.32
CA TRP A 19 19.62 10.31 7.33
C TRP A 19 20.04 9.91 5.91
N ALA A 20 21.28 10.25 5.50
CA ALA A 20 21.82 9.84 4.21
C ALA A 20 21.88 8.31 4.08
N ARG A 21 22.38 7.62 5.11
CA ARG A 21 22.43 6.16 5.15
C ARG A 21 21.05 5.52 5.02
N VAL A 22 20.06 6.03 5.72
CA VAL A 22 18.67 5.53 5.64
C VAL A 22 18.10 5.73 4.25
N ASN A 23 18.34 6.86 3.60
CA ASN A 23 17.89 7.09 2.22
C ASN A 23 18.53 6.13 1.23
N ASP A 24 19.84 5.90 1.32
CA ASP A 24 20.56 4.96 0.47
C ASP A 24 20.02 3.51 0.65
N GLU A 25 19.69 3.14 1.88
CA GLU A 25 19.08 1.84 2.18
C GLU A 25 17.69 1.73 1.55
N TRP A 26 16.86 2.78 1.65
CA TRP A 26 15.54 2.82 1.02
C TRP A 26 15.63 2.70 -0.50
N ASP A 27 16.54 3.41 -1.14
CA ASP A 27 16.72 3.35 -2.59
C ASP A 27 17.14 1.95 -3.03
N ARG A 28 18.00 1.29 -2.24
CA ARG A 28 18.37 -0.11 -2.49
C ARG A 28 17.16 -1.05 -2.39
N PHE A 29 16.33 -0.91 -1.36
CA PHE A 29 15.17 -1.77 -1.18
C PHE A 29 14.14 -1.59 -2.29
N ARG A 30 13.96 -0.36 -2.78
CA ARG A 30 13.02 -0.01 -3.85
C ARG A 30 13.32 -0.69 -5.18
N THR A 31 14.52 -1.17 -5.38
CA THR A 31 14.85 -1.96 -6.59
C THR A 31 14.04 -3.23 -6.73
N LEU A 32 13.64 -3.84 -5.62
CA LEU A 32 12.85 -5.08 -5.58
C LEU A 32 11.46 -4.88 -4.95
N ILE A 33 11.35 -3.94 -4.01
CA ILE A 33 10.11 -3.67 -3.26
C ILE A 33 9.82 -2.17 -3.37
N ASP A 34 8.95 -1.82 -4.28
CA ASP A 34 8.67 -0.44 -4.69
C ASP A 34 8.05 0.39 -3.55
N SER A 35 7.33 -0.23 -2.62
CA SER A 35 6.60 0.45 -1.54
C SER A 35 6.38 -0.48 -0.36
N PRO A 36 6.31 0.05 0.87
CA PRO A 36 5.93 -0.71 2.06
C PRO A 36 4.55 -1.39 1.97
N SER A 37 3.68 -0.89 1.11
CA SER A 37 2.36 -1.49 0.84
C SER A 37 2.41 -2.62 -0.19
N ARG A 38 3.57 -2.89 -0.78
CA ARG A 38 3.75 -4.01 -1.70
C ARG A 38 3.42 -5.33 -1.01
N VAL A 39 2.57 -6.11 -1.64
CA VAL A 39 2.17 -7.43 -1.13
C VAL A 39 3.13 -8.49 -1.63
N LEU A 40 3.67 -9.24 -0.68
CA LEU A 40 4.57 -10.36 -0.91
C LEU A 40 3.91 -11.65 -0.39
N GLU A 41 4.32 -12.77 -0.94
CA GLU A 41 3.93 -14.11 -0.48
C GLU A 41 5.17 -14.91 -0.13
N ALA A 42 5.13 -15.61 0.99
CA ALA A 42 6.18 -16.56 1.36
C ALA A 42 6.00 -17.90 0.65
N ILE A 43 7.08 -18.44 0.11
CA ILE A 43 7.07 -19.76 -0.56
C ILE A 43 6.87 -20.89 0.44
N ARG A 44 7.37 -20.70 1.66
CA ARG A 44 7.31 -21.73 2.71
C ARG A 44 6.77 -21.15 4.01
N PRO A 45 6.01 -21.95 4.79
CA PRO A 45 5.66 -21.58 6.14
C PRO A 45 6.90 -21.58 7.05
N GLY A 46 6.88 -20.74 8.06
CA GLY A 46 7.94 -20.69 9.10
C GLY A 46 8.76 -19.40 9.06
N GLU A 47 9.64 -19.29 10.04
CA GLU A 47 10.54 -18.15 10.15
C GLU A 47 11.65 -18.23 9.08
N PRO A 48 12.16 -17.07 8.61
CA PRO A 48 11.79 -15.72 9.07
C PRO A 48 10.59 -15.08 8.34
N TYR A 49 10.04 -15.72 7.31
CA TYR A 49 9.10 -15.08 6.38
C TYR A 49 7.63 -15.48 6.58
N GLY A 50 7.30 -16.23 7.62
CA GLY A 50 5.93 -16.68 7.91
C GLY A 50 4.91 -15.54 8.01
N ALA A 51 5.34 -14.33 8.38
CA ALA A 51 4.49 -13.15 8.40
C ALA A 51 3.90 -12.75 7.04
N PHE A 52 4.46 -13.26 5.94
CA PHE A 52 3.99 -13.00 4.58
C PHE A 52 3.05 -14.10 4.02
N LEU A 53 2.82 -15.16 4.77
CA LEU A 53 1.90 -16.22 4.33
C LEU A 53 0.48 -15.66 4.07
N GLY A 54 -0.13 -16.13 3.01
CA GLY A 54 -1.45 -15.67 2.57
C GLY A 54 -1.43 -14.25 2.00
N GLY A 55 -0.27 -13.77 1.59
CA GLY A 55 -0.06 -12.47 0.98
C GLY A 55 -0.24 -11.30 1.95
N LYS A 56 0.86 -10.73 2.38
CA LYS A 56 0.88 -9.58 3.29
C LYS A 56 1.76 -8.47 2.74
N SER A 57 1.40 -7.23 3.07
CA SER A 57 2.28 -6.09 2.79
C SER A 57 3.44 -6.06 3.77
N VAL A 58 4.55 -5.41 3.37
CA VAL A 58 5.70 -5.22 4.28
C VAL A 58 5.28 -4.45 5.53
N ARG A 59 4.36 -3.50 5.41
CA ARG A 59 3.77 -2.79 6.55
C ARG A 59 3.06 -3.73 7.53
N ALA A 60 2.29 -4.69 7.01
CA ALA A 60 1.61 -5.68 7.85
C ALA A 60 2.60 -6.63 8.52
N ALA A 61 3.65 -7.05 7.80
CA ALA A 61 4.72 -7.87 8.36
C ALA A 61 5.51 -7.12 9.45
N ALA A 62 5.83 -5.85 9.24
CA ALA A 62 6.48 -5.00 10.25
C ALA A 62 5.68 -4.98 11.57
N LYS A 63 4.36 -4.81 11.47
CA LYS A 63 3.47 -4.85 12.61
C LYS A 63 3.44 -6.21 13.29
N ALA A 64 3.39 -7.30 12.51
CA ALA A 64 3.38 -8.66 13.04
C ALA A 64 4.69 -9.02 13.76
N TRP A 65 5.83 -8.55 13.24
CA TRP A 65 7.14 -8.74 13.86
C TRP A 65 7.44 -7.77 15.00
N GLY A 66 6.66 -6.70 15.17
CA GLY A 66 6.94 -5.64 16.14
C GLY A 66 8.24 -4.88 15.88
N VAL A 67 8.62 -4.71 14.61
CA VAL A 67 9.88 -4.05 14.21
C VAL A 67 9.61 -2.75 13.45
N PRO A 68 10.57 -1.81 13.42
CA PRO A 68 10.52 -0.64 12.57
C PRO A 68 10.36 -1.02 11.09
N LEU A 69 9.69 -0.16 10.33
CA LEU A 69 9.39 -0.42 8.91
C LEU A 69 10.66 -0.64 8.07
N ILE A 70 11.73 0.09 8.36
CA ILE A 70 13.02 -0.06 7.66
C ILE A 70 13.59 -1.48 7.83
N ILE A 71 13.50 -2.04 9.02
CA ILE A 71 13.94 -3.41 9.30
C ILE A 71 13.07 -4.44 8.57
N ALA A 72 11.77 -4.19 8.51
CA ALA A 72 10.87 -5.06 7.74
C ALA A 72 11.13 -4.98 6.24
N MET A 73 11.46 -3.80 5.71
CA MET A 73 11.85 -3.60 4.31
C MET A 73 13.16 -4.34 4.00
N GLU A 74 14.16 -4.25 4.87
CA GLU A 74 15.41 -4.99 4.71
C GLU A 74 15.18 -6.50 4.66
N ARG A 75 14.44 -7.05 5.62
CA ARG A 75 14.10 -8.48 5.65
C ARG A 75 13.34 -8.92 4.41
N ALA A 76 12.35 -8.13 4.01
CA ALA A 76 11.58 -8.41 2.80
C ALA A 76 12.46 -8.36 1.54
N TYR A 77 13.34 -7.37 1.43
CA TYR A 77 14.32 -7.27 0.34
C TYR A 77 15.22 -8.51 0.26
N MET A 78 15.76 -8.95 1.40
CA MET A 78 16.57 -10.17 1.45
C MET A 78 15.75 -11.38 1.02
N GLY A 79 14.54 -11.56 1.52
CA GLY A 79 13.67 -12.66 1.15
C GLY A 79 13.31 -12.70 -0.34
N VAL A 80 13.07 -11.55 -0.97
CA VAL A 80 12.84 -11.48 -2.43
C VAL A 80 14.12 -11.80 -3.20
N ARG A 81 15.26 -11.27 -2.76
CA ARG A 81 16.56 -11.52 -3.40
C ARG A 81 16.98 -12.98 -3.32
N GLU A 82 16.70 -13.66 -2.22
CA GLU A 82 17.03 -15.06 -1.97
C GLU A 82 16.01 -16.02 -2.57
N GLY A 83 14.86 -15.51 -3.01
CA GLY A 83 13.81 -16.31 -3.62
C GLY A 83 12.86 -16.98 -2.62
N ASP A 84 12.87 -16.58 -1.35
CA ASP A 84 11.94 -17.05 -0.32
C ASP A 84 10.62 -16.28 -0.30
N LEU A 85 10.65 -15.06 -0.82
CA LEU A 85 9.48 -14.20 -1.03
C LEU A 85 9.33 -13.85 -2.51
N TYR A 86 8.11 -13.71 -2.96
CA TYR A 86 7.83 -13.17 -4.29
C TYR A 86 6.73 -12.12 -4.27
N PRO A 87 6.84 -11.07 -5.10
CA PRO A 87 5.81 -10.06 -5.23
C PRO A 87 4.57 -10.65 -5.88
N LEU A 88 3.42 -10.45 -5.26
CA LEU A 88 2.17 -10.89 -5.85
C LEU A 88 1.75 -9.98 -7.01
N ARG A 89 1.05 -10.58 -7.98
CA ARG A 89 0.54 -9.85 -9.13
C ARG A 89 -0.48 -8.81 -8.69
N ARG A 90 -0.42 -7.63 -9.31
CA ARG A 90 -1.40 -6.56 -9.06
C ARG A 90 -2.78 -6.95 -9.53
N TYR A 91 -3.79 -6.45 -8.83
CA TYR A 91 -5.16 -6.53 -9.25
C TYR A 91 -5.44 -5.49 -10.35
N SER A 92 -5.91 -5.95 -11.53
CA SER A 92 -6.27 -5.04 -12.63
C SER A 92 -7.65 -4.41 -12.37
N TRP A 93 -7.70 -3.31 -11.63
CA TRP A 93 -8.95 -2.67 -11.24
C TRP A 93 -9.61 -1.88 -12.39
N PHE A 94 -8.88 -1.58 -13.46
CA PHE A 94 -9.45 -0.93 -14.65
C PHE A 94 -10.57 -1.74 -15.32
N ALA A 95 -10.52 -3.06 -15.24
CA ALA A 95 -11.54 -3.94 -15.79
C ALA A 95 -12.82 -4.02 -14.95
N LEU A 96 -12.83 -3.47 -13.75
CA LEU A 96 -13.98 -3.50 -12.87
C LEU A 96 -15.13 -2.67 -13.42
N ARG A 97 -16.34 -3.24 -13.38
CA ARG A 97 -17.60 -2.55 -13.61
C ARG A 97 -18.32 -2.39 -12.28
N ILE A 98 -18.63 -1.16 -11.91
CA ILE A 98 -19.29 -0.84 -10.65
C ILE A 98 -20.70 -0.35 -10.97
N ARG A 99 -21.68 -0.98 -10.35
CA ARG A 99 -23.07 -0.57 -10.44
C ARG A 99 -23.61 -0.29 -9.05
N HIS A 100 -24.01 0.95 -8.83
CA HIS A 100 -24.76 1.33 -7.65
C HIS A 100 -26.26 1.11 -7.87
N VAL A 101 -26.79 0.10 -7.21
CA VAL A 101 -28.21 -0.18 -7.25
C VAL A 101 -28.90 0.54 -6.09
N GLY A 102 -29.36 1.78 -6.32
CA GLY A 102 -30.31 2.45 -5.44
C GLY A 102 -29.85 2.81 -4.02
N ARG A 103 -28.60 2.56 -3.67
CA ARG A 103 -28.06 2.91 -2.35
C ARG A 103 -27.35 4.26 -2.40
N LYS A 104 -27.84 5.22 -1.63
CA LYS A 104 -27.07 6.44 -1.32
C LYS A 104 -26.04 6.06 -0.27
N THR A 105 -24.77 6.10 -0.64
CA THR A 105 -23.66 5.91 0.30
C THR A 105 -22.97 7.24 0.54
N LYS A 106 -22.30 7.39 1.69
CA LYS A 106 -21.53 8.61 1.99
C LYS A 106 -20.45 8.90 0.94
N THR A 107 -19.82 7.83 0.45
CA THR A 107 -18.80 7.96 -0.60
C THR A 107 -19.39 8.44 -1.92
N LEU A 108 -20.59 7.98 -2.30
CA LEU A 108 -21.26 8.47 -3.51
C LEU A 108 -21.66 9.94 -3.42
N GLU A 109 -22.09 10.42 -2.26
CA GLU A 109 -22.40 11.84 -2.04
C GLU A 109 -21.14 12.72 -2.19
N GLU A 110 -20.00 12.25 -1.68
CA GLU A 110 -18.73 12.95 -1.77
C GLU A 110 -18.18 12.98 -3.21
N PHE A 111 -18.43 11.94 -4.00
CA PHE A 111 -17.97 11.81 -5.39
C PHE A 111 -19.11 11.87 -6.42
N GLY A 112 -20.05 12.76 -6.23
CA GLY A 112 -21.31 12.82 -6.97
C GLY A 112 -21.18 12.81 -8.50
N HIS A 113 -20.18 13.47 -9.07
CA HIS A 113 -19.93 13.43 -10.53
C HIS A 113 -19.53 12.04 -11.02
N LEU A 114 -18.72 11.32 -10.25
CA LEU A 114 -18.31 9.96 -10.58
C LEU A 114 -19.49 8.98 -10.41
N ALA A 115 -20.32 9.20 -9.40
CA ALA A 115 -21.46 8.34 -9.10
C ALA A 115 -22.40 8.16 -10.30
N ALA A 116 -22.64 9.20 -11.08
CA ALA A 116 -23.48 9.16 -12.27
C ALA A 116 -22.89 8.27 -13.39
N LEU A 117 -21.56 8.05 -13.40
CA LEU A 117 -20.87 7.24 -14.38
C LEU A 117 -20.75 5.76 -13.97
N LEU A 118 -21.01 5.45 -12.69
CA LEU A 118 -20.91 4.11 -12.12
C LEU A 118 -22.26 3.34 -12.22
N ASP A 119 -22.79 3.26 -13.43
CA ASP A 119 -24.06 2.58 -13.76
C ASP A 119 -23.87 1.11 -14.15
N GLY A 120 -22.62 0.63 -14.22
CA GLY A 120 -22.26 -0.73 -14.62
C GLY A 120 -22.15 -0.93 -16.14
N SER A 121 -22.46 0.08 -16.94
CA SER A 121 -22.33 0.00 -18.41
C SER A 121 -20.88 0.03 -18.88
N ARG A 122 -20.02 0.75 -18.15
CA ARG A 122 -18.62 0.97 -18.46
C ARG A 122 -17.72 0.39 -17.37
N ASN A 123 -16.52 -0.05 -17.74
CA ASN A 123 -15.48 -0.37 -16.77
C ASN A 123 -14.75 0.91 -16.34
N LEU A 124 -13.98 0.81 -15.26
CA LEU A 124 -13.28 1.98 -14.72
C LEU A 124 -12.22 2.54 -15.67
N GLY A 125 -11.61 1.68 -16.48
CA GLY A 125 -10.65 2.11 -17.52
C GLY A 125 -11.31 2.94 -18.61
N GLU A 126 -12.52 2.56 -19.05
CA GLU A 126 -13.32 3.33 -20.02
C GLU A 126 -13.71 4.70 -19.45
N ILE A 127 -14.10 4.76 -18.17
CA ILE A 127 -14.43 6.02 -17.48
C ILE A 127 -13.20 6.95 -17.40
N VAL A 128 -12.03 6.41 -17.10
CA VAL A 128 -10.78 7.19 -17.10
C VAL A 128 -10.43 7.66 -18.51
N ALA A 129 -10.61 6.82 -19.53
CA ALA A 129 -10.35 7.17 -20.91
C ALA A 129 -11.27 8.27 -21.46
N GLU A 130 -12.48 8.41 -20.90
CA GLU A 130 -13.42 9.50 -21.18
C GLU A 130 -13.05 10.83 -20.52
N GLY A 131 -11.95 10.89 -19.77
CA GLY A 131 -11.41 12.11 -19.19
C GLY A 131 -11.61 12.27 -17.69
N VAL A 132 -12.14 11.27 -17.00
CA VAL A 132 -12.21 11.31 -15.54
C VAL A 132 -10.80 11.12 -14.95
N PRO A 133 -10.34 12.02 -14.08
CA PRO A 133 -9.00 11.91 -13.51
C PRO A 133 -8.78 10.58 -12.79
N LEU A 134 -7.69 9.89 -13.13
CA LEU A 134 -7.30 8.61 -12.53
C LEU A 134 -7.26 8.67 -11.00
N GLY A 135 -6.65 9.72 -10.46
CA GLY A 135 -6.56 9.93 -9.01
C GLY A 135 -7.93 10.11 -8.33
N LEU A 136 -8.93 10.62 -9.04
CA LEU A 136 -10.30 10.73 -8.51
C LEU A 136 -10.95 9.34 -8.38
N VAL A 137 -10.85 8.52 -9.43
CA VAL A 137 -11.39 7.15 -9.42
C VAL A 137 -10.71 6.31 -8.35
N ARG A 138 -9.38 6.44 -8.22
CA ARG A 138 -8.62 5.74 -7.19
C ARG A 138 -9.05 6.14 -5.77
N ARG A 139 -9.17 7.43 -5.47
CA ARG A 139 -9.63 7.92 -4.15
C ARG A 139 -11.03 7.41 -3.82
N TYR A 140 -11.93 7.43 -4.78
CA TYR A 140 -13.27 6.86 -4.63
C TYR A 140 -13.20 5.37 -4.25
N LEU A 141 -12.42 4.56 -5.00
CA LEU A 141 -12.28 3.13 -4.74
C LEU A 141 -11.69 2.85 -3.35
N ILE A 142 -10.61 3.54 -2.98
CA ILE A 142 -9.99 3.40 -1.67
C ILE A 142 -11.02 3.66 -0.57
N ARG A 143 -11.81 4.73 -0.70
CA ARG A 143 -12.82 5.11 0.29
C ARG A 143 -13.95 4.08 0.38
N ALA A 144 -14.52 3.71 -0.76
CA ALA A 144 -15.64 2.77 -0.83
C ALA A 144 -15.24 1.37 -0.35
N LEU A 145 -14.03 0.91 -0.65
CA LEU A 145 -13.51 -0.38 -0.16
C LEU A 145 -13.18 -0.34 1.34
N ALA A 146 -12.62 0.76 1.84
CA ALA A 146 -12.29 0.91 3.26
C ALA A 146 -13.55 0.97 4.13
N GLN A 147 -14.61 1.60 3.63
CA GLN A 147 -15.91 1.71 4.32
C GLN A 147 -16.83 0.49 4.07
N GLU A 148 -16.36 -0.52 3.37
CA GLU A 148 -17.12 -1.73 3.02
C GLU A 148 -18.38 -1.46 2.19
N GLU A 149 -18.44 -0.32 1.52
CA GLU A 149 -19.52 0.00 0.58
C GLU A 149 -19.40 -0.81 -0.73
N LEU A 150 -18.18 -1.21 -1.08
CA LEU A 150 -17.85 -2.16 -2.14
C LEU A 150 -17.17 -3.38 -1.53
N THR A 151 -17.69 -4.56 -1.83
CA THR A 151 -17.17 -5.83 -1.31
C THR A 151 -16.88 -6.84 -2.43
N PRO A 152 -16.06 -6.49 -3.44
CA PRO A 152 -15.71 -7.42 -4.50
C PRO A 152 -14.88 -8.57 -3.95
N PRO A 153 -14.86 -9.72 -4.63
CA PRO A 153 -13.91 -10.77 -4.35
C PRO A 153 -12.48 -10.21 -4.36
N GLY A 154 -11.69 -10.54 -3.33
CA GLY A 154 -10.34 -10.00 -3.21
C GLY A 154 -10.26 -8.52 -2.78
N ARG A 155 -11.29 -7.99 -2.12
CA ARG A 155 -11.33 -6.60 -1.63
C ARG A 155 -10.05 -6.14 -0.96
N GLY A 156 -9.50 -6.95 -0.08
CA GLY A 156 -8.26 -6.61 0.65
C GLY A 156 -7.05 -6.45 -0.25
N TRP A 157 -6.94 -7.25 -1.30
CA TRP A 157 -5.89 -7.16 -2.31
C TRP A 157 -6.03 -5.90 -3.15
N LEU A 158 -7.22 -5.64 -3.64
CA LEU A 158 -7.53 -4.46 -4.42
C LEU A 158 -7.22 -3.18 -3.64
N LEU A 159 -7.65 -3.09 -2.38
CA LEU A 159 -7.37 -1.93 -1.53
C LEU A 159 -5.87 -1.72 -1.32
N ARG A 160 -5.10 -2.77 -1.12
CA ARG A 160 -3.64 -2.68 -0.97
C ARG A 160 -2.94 -2.22 -2.24
N ASP A 161 -3.38 -2.72 -3.40
CA ASP A 161 -2.83 -2.28 -4.69
C ASP A 161 -3.11 -0.80 -4.95
N LEU A 162 -4.33 -0.33 -4.65
CA LEU A 162 -4.70 1.08 -4.79
C LEU A 162 -3.90 1.99 -3.84
N LEU A 163 -3.70 1.57 -2.60
CA LEU A 163 -2.88 2.32 -1.64
C LEU A 163 -1.43 2.39 -2.08
N TRP A 164 -0.88 1.30 -2.58
CA TRP A 164 0.48 1.28 -3.11
C TRP A 164 0.63 2.20 -4.34
N GLU A 165 -0.33 2.20 -5.28
CA GLU A 165 -0.33 3.12 -6.41
C GLU A 165 -0.41 4.59 -5.96
N ALA A 166 -1.23 4.89 -4.93
CA ALA A 166 -1.34 6.23 -4.37
C ALA A 166 -0.03 6.69 -3.68
N GLU A 167 0.68 5.79 -3.01
CA GLU A 167 2.00 6.10 -2.42
C GLU A 167 3.02 6.48 -3.50
N LYS A 168 3.03 5.79 -4.63
CA LYS A 168 3.95 6.08 -5.74
C LYS A 168 3.70 7.40 -6.45
N GLU A 169 2.47 7.88 -6.47
CA GLU A 169 2.15 9.19 -7.06
C GLU A 169 2.49 10.37 -6.15
N ALA A 170 2.63 10.12 -4.84
CA ALA A 170 2.98 11.15 -3.86
C ALA A 170 4.51 11.39 -3.77
N GLU A 171 5.33 10.56 -4.42
CA GLU A 171 6.79 10.70 -4.53
C GLU A 171 7.21 11.55 -5.73
#